data_d1aec78365ed11d4b5bf2d5d7742f1b7
#
_entry.id   d1aec78365ed11d4b5bf2d5d7742f1b7
#
_cell.length_a   1.000
_cell.length_b   1.000
_cell.length_c   1.000
_cell.angle_alpha   90.00
_cell.angle_beta   90.00
_cell.angle_gamma   90.00
#
_symmetry.space_group_name_H-M   'P 1'
#
loop_
_entity.id
_entity.type
_entity.pdbx_description
1 polymer ?
#
loop_
_entity_poly.entity_id
_entity_poly.type
_entity_poly.pdbx_seq_one_letter_code
_entity_poly.pdbx_strand_id
1 'polypeptide(L)'
;MSGDNASKEIRFEGAGVSPGIARGRVHVARDELEEVVRYRIAPSQVTDEIARFETALIQTRMQILQMQQRIAESIGTKDAAIFDAHLLVVEDRTLIDEVLRKLETDLCNVEWVFQEVATRYAETLNKIDDPYLRERALDIQDVTKRVIRNLQGKSPKTFLALTEPHILVAHNLTPSDTASMDRANVLGVATDLGSRTSHAAILARSLNIPAIVGLHDITAKLETGQDVLLDGNDGWLIVDPTPKTVAEYAEIESRRAKVTAKLKELRETTSTTRDGRHIVLSANIELPQDVDAVEANGAEGVGLYRTEFLYLNRPTLPSEDEQYEIYRKVAERVRPDPLIIRTFDLGGDKLAPGTVDIADELNPFLGWRAIRFCLENIDIFKTQLRAILRASAVGNVKIMFPMISGLDELRRAIAVLDECKEELRSSKIDMAERLEVGAMIEIPSAAICASVLAPEVDFLSIGTNDLIQYALAVDRVNEKIAHLYEPTHPAVLRLLKMIADAAHAHNLWVGVCGEMAGDIALVPLLLGLGMDELSAAAILVPRVKRAVQSLTIPECRELVEETFKLDTASEILARCLELADKRYGDLLG
;
A
#
# COMPACT_ATOMS: atom_id res chain seq x y z
N MET A 1 29.07 50.08 -3.98
CA MET A 1 29.21 49.01 -2.98
C MET A 1 27.85 48.36 -2.90
N SER A 2 27.57 47.42 -3.80
CA SER A 2 26.39 46.56 -3.80
C SER A 2 26.75 45.33 -2.98
N GLY A 3 26.20 45.27 -1.76
CA GLY A 3 26.40 44.15 -0.87
C GLY A 3 25.69 42.91 -1.46
N ASP A 4 26.47 41.93 -1.71
CA ASP A 4 26.07 40.58 -2.04
C ASP A 4 25.38 39.96 -0.79
N ASN A 5 24.08 40.19 -0.66
CA ASN A 5 23.24 39.48 0.30
C ASN A 5 22.82 38.15 -0.36
N ALA A 6 23.79 37.28 -0.59
CA ALA A 6 23.49 35.91 -0.95
C ALA A 6 22.71 35.29 0.22
N SER A 7 21.39 35.15 0.08
CA SER A 7 20.56 34.41 1.02
C SER A 7 21.20 33.04 1.18
N LYS A 8 21.48 32.68 2.42
CA LYS A 8 22.16 31.42 2.72
C LYS A 8 21.13 30.31 2.55
N GLU A 9 21.34 29.44 1.55
CA GLU A 9 20.54 28.23 1.36
C GLU A 9 20.39 27.46 2.68
N ILE A 10 19.16 27.12 3.04
CA ILE A 10 18.84 26.34 4.25
C ILE A 10 18.19 25.04 3.82
N ARG A 11 18.63 23.93 4.39
CA ARG A 11 18.11 22.58 4.12
C ARG A 11 17.43 22.00 5.34
N PHE A 12 16.26 21.43 5.12
CA PHE A 12 15.49 20.70 6.12
C PHE A 12 15.31 19.26 5.64
N GLU A 13 15.50 18.32 6.55
CA GLU A 13 15.36 16.89 6.29
C GLU A 13 14.08 16.36 6.94
N GLY A 14 13.29 15.63 6.18
CA GLY A 14 12.08 14.95 6.61
C GLY A 14 11.96 13.58 5.93
N ALA A 15 10.82 12.93 6.09
CA ALA A 15 10.54 11.69 5.40
C ALA A 15 9.93 11.99 4.02
N GLY A 16 10.60 11.62 2.94
CA GLY A 16 10.02 11.60 1.60
C GLY A 16 8.91 10.55 1.52
N VAL A 17 7.70 10.96 1.17
CA VAL A 17 6.52 10.09 1.18
C VAL A 17 5.81 9.99 -0.16
N SER A 18 6.02 10.93 -1.05
CA SER A 18 5.56 10.87 -2.44
C SER A 18 6.68 11.36 -3.34
N PRO A 19 7.10 10.55 -4.34
CA PRO A 19 8.27 10.85 -5.14
C PRO A 19 8.07 12.04 -6.07
N GLY A 20 9.15 12.71 -6.42
CA GLY A 20 9.18 13.82 -7.35
C GLY A 20 9.95 15.01 -6.80
N ILE A 21 10.32 15.93 -7.71
CA ILE A 21 10.99 17.19 -7.38
C ILE A 21 10.04 18.30 -7.78
N ALA A 22 9.84 19.26 -6.88
CA ALA A 22 9.04 20.45 -7.15
C ALA A 22 9.82 21.70 -6.75
N ARG A 23 9.74 22.76 -7.56
CA ARG A 23 10.25 24.07 -7.22
C ARG A 23 9.14 25.10 -7.37
N GLY A 24 9.01 25.97 -6.40
CA GLY A 24 8.00 27.02 -6.43
C GLY A 24 8.03 27.88 -5.17
N ARG A 25 7.08 28.79 -5.11
CA ARG A 25 6.89 29.62 -3.92
C ARG A 25 6.11 28.87 -2.87
N VAL A 26 6.47 29.06 -1.61
CA VAL A 26 5.75 28.51 -0.46
C VAL A 26 4.42 29.22 -0.26
N HIS A 27 3.40 28.44 0.05
CA HIS A 27 2.21 28.90 0.73
C HIS A 27 2.13 28.23 2.10
N VAL A 28 2.32 29.00 3.18
CA VAL A 28 2.21 28.47 4.55
C VAL A 28 0.75 28.48 4.96
N ALA A 29 0.15 27.30 5.05
CA ALA A 29 -1.19 27.12 5.59
C ALA A 29 -1.12 27.17 7.12
N ARG A 30 -1.44 28.31 7.70
CA ARG A 30 -1.56 28.44 9.16
C ARG A 30 -2.94 27.98 9.58
N ASP A 31 -2.99 27.06 10.54
CA ASP A 31 -4.23 26.64 11.16
C ASP A 31 -4.77 27.81 12.00
N GLU A 32 -5.62 28.62 11.40
CA GLU A 32 -6.37 29.60 12.17
C GLU A 32 -7.40 28.83 12.99
N LEU A 33 -7.05 28.53 14.24
CA LEU A 33 -8.00 28.06 15.23
C LEU A 33 -9.15 29.07 15.26
N GLU A 34 -10.30 28.70 14.75
CA GLU A 34 -11.47 29.56 14.83
C GLU A 34 -11.85 29.70 16.31
N GLU A 35 -11.67 30.88 16.83
CA GLU A 35 -11.97 31.20 18.21
C GLU A 35 -13.48 31.03 18.43
N VAL A 36 -13.86 30.01 19.19
CA VAL A 36 -15.26 29.80 19.58
C VAL A 36 -15.53 30.65 20.83
N VAL A 37 -16.26 31.75 20.63
CA VAL A 37 -16.63 32.64 21.73
C VAL A 37 -17.73 31.96 22.57
N ARG A 38 -17.48 31.88 23.87
CA ARG A 38 -18.47 31.38 24.83
C ARG A 38 -19.48 32.46 25.20
N TYR A 39 -20.76 32.20 25.06
CA TYR A 39 -21.83 33.06 25.57
C TYR A 39 -22.97 32.22 26.17
N ARG A 40 -23.73 32.84 27.08
CA ARG A 40 -24.90 32.19 27.72
C ARG A 40 -26.15 32.35 26.88
N ILE A 41 -26.94 31.32 26.82
CA ILE A 41 -28.27 31.30 26.15
C ILE A 41 -29.38 31.28 27.21
N ALA A 42 -30.55 31.79 26.82
CA ALA A 42 -31.75 31.63 27.66
C ALA A 42 -32.33 30.20 27.56
N PRO A 43 -32.96 29.68 28.60
CA PRO A 43 -33.59 28.35 28.51
C PRO A 43 -34.57 28.18 27.34
N SER A 44 -35.24 29.25 26.94
CA SER A 44 -36.13 29.25 25.78
C SER A 44 -35.41 29.11 24.42
N GLN A 45 -34.11 29.32 24.37
CA GLN A 45 -33.30 29.23 23.16
C GLN A 45 -32.65 27.84 22.95
N VAL A 46 -32.75 26.96 23.96
CA VAL A 46 -32.13 25.62 23.89
C VAL A 46 -32.64 24.81 22.69
N THR A 47 -33.96 24.87 22.43
CA THR A 47 -34.55 24.17 21.28
C THR A 47 -34.00 24.69 19.95
N ASP A 48 -33.79 26.00 19.82
CA ASP A 48 -33.22 26.60 18.61
C ASP A 48 -31.75 26.21 18.42
N GLU A 49 -30.97 26.16 19.51
CA GLU A 49 -29.57 25.70 19.48
C GLU A 49 -29.45 24.20 19.11
N ILE A 50 -30.36 23.36 19.61
CA ILE A 50 -30.45 21.95 19.20
C ILE A 50 -30.73 21.84 17.70
N ALA A 51 -31.72 22.58 17.18
CA ALA A 51 -32.06 22.55 15.75
C ALA A 51 -30.89 23.05 14.87
N ARG A 52 -30.13 24.06 15.33
CA ARG A 52 -28.90 24.53 14.66
C ARG A 52 -27.84 23.42 14.63
N PHE A 53 -27.65 22.71 15.75
CA PHE A 53 -26.69 21.62 15.84
C PHE A 53 -27.03 20.46 14.91
N GLU A 54 -28.27 19.98 14.93
CA GLU A 54 -28.75 18.94 14.03
C GLU A 54 -28.57 19.34 12.55
N THR A 55 -28.89 20.57 12.20
CA THR A 55 -28.69 21.11 10.84
C THR A 55 -27.21 21.09 10.46
N ALA A 56 -26.31 21.48 11.35
CA ALA A 56 -24.87 21.49 11.11
C ALA A 56 -24.30 20.07 10.96
N LEU A 57 -24.79 19.08 11.74
CA LEU A 57 -24.43 17.67 11.59
C LEU A 57 -24.85 17.12 10.22
N ILE A 58 -26.09 17.40 9.78
CA ILE A 58 -26.58 16.98 8.46
C ILE A 58 -25.73 17.60 7.35
N GLN A 59 -25.44 18.89 7.43
CA GLN A 59 -24.59 19.58 6.44
C GLN A 59 -23.17 18.98 6.41
N THR A 60 -22.59 18.71 7.59
CA THR A 60 -21.27 18.11 7.70
C THR A 60 -21.25 16.72 7.07
N ARG A 61 -22.25 15.89 7.36
CA ARG A 61 -22.41 14.56 6.74
C ARG A 61 -22.47 14.63 5.22
N MET A 62 -23.28 15.53 4.68
CA MET A 62 -23.37 15.71 3.22
C MET A 62 -22.03 16.14 2.59
N GLN A 63 -21.31 17.05 3.24
CA GLN A 63 -19.99 17.49 2.77
C GLN A 63 -18.98 16.35 2.77
N ILE A 64 -18.95 15.52 3.82
CA ILE A 64 -18.06 14.35 3.91
C ILE A 64 -18.38 13.34 2.80
N LEU A 65 -19.66 13.02 2.57
CA LEU A 65 -20.08 12.12 1.49
C LEU A 65 -19.69 12.64 0.10
N GLN A 66 -19.82 13.95 -0.14
CA GLN A 66 -19.38 14.56 -1.40
C GLN A 66 -17.87 14.47 -1.60
N MET A 67 -17.08 14.64 -0.54
CA MET A 67 -15.62 14.46 -0.60
C MET A 67 -15.24 13.01 -0.83
N GLN A 68 -15.86 12.08 -0.11
CA GLN A 68 -15.68 10.66 -0.31
C GLN A 68 -15.94 10.25 -1.77
N GLN A 69 -17.04 10.73 -2.33
CA GLN A 69 -17.37 10.45 -3.73
C GLN A 69 -16.33 11.03 -4.69
N ARG A 70 -15.89 12.28 -4.52
CA ARG A 70 -14.84 12.89 -5.36
C ARG A 70 -13.52 12.12 -5.31
N ILE A 71 -13.10 11.69 -4.12
CA ILE A 71 -11.89 10.89 -3.97
C ILE A 71 -12.08 9.51 -4.60
N ALA A 72 -13.24 8.86 -4.41
CA ALA A 72 -13.53 7.58 -5.05
C ALA A 72 -13.48 7.66 -6.59
N GLU A 73 -13.98 8.74 -7.17
CA GLU A 73 -13.95 8.97 -8.63
C GLU A 73 -12.55 9.32 -9.16
N SER A 74 -11.72 10.02 -8.37
CA SER A 74 -10.41 10.53 -8.82
C SER A 74 -9.24 9.59 -8.52
N ILE A 75 -9.31 8.80 -7.43
CA ILE A 75 -8.18 8.04 -6.90
C ILE A 75 -8.56 6.59 -6.66
N GLY A 76 -9.84 6.32 -6.33
CA GLY A 76 -10.37 4.98 -6.05
C GLY A 76 -11.08 4.86 -4.71
N THR A 77 -11.89 3.81 -4.60
CA THR A 77 -12.76 3.57 -3.43
C THR A 77 -11.97 3.23 -2.16
N LYS A 78 -10.77 2.65 -2.29
CA LYS A 78 -9.91 2.29 -1.16
C LYS A 78 -9.44 3.54 -0.38
N ASP A 79 -8.99 4.55 -1.10
CA ASP A 79 -8.51 5.80 -0.48
C ASP A 79 -9.69 6.66 0.03
N ALA A 80 -10.88 6.50 -0.57
CA ALA A 80 -12.11 7.14 -0.11
C ALA A 80 -12.63 6.57 1.23
N ALA A 81 -12.29 5.32 1.58
CA ALA A 81 -12.70 4.69 2.84
C ALA A 81 -12.18 5.41 4.11
N ILE A 82 -11.18 6.26 3.96
CA ILE A 82 -10.69 7.14 5.04
C ILE A 82 -11.79 8.02 5.62
N PHE A 83 -12.80 8.41 4.82
CA PHE A 83 -13.92 9.23 5.23
C PHE A 83 -14.99 8.47 6.01
N ASP A 84 -14.98 7.12 6.02
CA ASP A 84 -15.91 6.32 6.82
C ASP A 84 -15.73 6.61 8.31
N ALA A 85 -14.50 6.84 8.76
CA ALA A 85 -14.19 7.27 10.11
C ALA A 85 -14.83 8.61 10.48
N HIS A 86 -14.79 9.56 9.57
CA HIS A 86 -15.41 10.87 9.77
C HIS A 86 -16.94 10.77 9.85
N LEU A 87 -17.56 9.91 9.04
CA LEU A 87 -18.99 9.65 9.11
C LEU A 87 -19.39 9.03 10.44
N LEU A 88 -18.60 8.07 10.95
CA LEU A 88 -18.84 7.48 12.28
C LEU A 88 -18.81 8.53 13.39
N VAL A 89 -17.90 9.51 13.32
CA VAL A 89 -17.83 10.60 14.33
C VAL A 89 -19.07 11.51 14.25
N VAL A 90 -19.52 11.87 13.03
CA VAL A 90 -20.73 12.72 12.85
C VAL A 90 -21.99 12.01 13.32
N GLU A 91 -22.04 10.68 13.26
CA GLU A 91 -23.19 9.85 13.58
C GLU A 91 -23.10 9.26 15.00
N ASP A 92 -22.03 9.58 15.78
CA ASP A 92 -21.83 9.05 17.13
C ASP A 92 -22.90 9.56 18.10
N ARG A 93 -23.83 8.68 18.42
CA ARG A 93 -24.93 9.00 19.33
C ARG A 93 -24.47 9.37 20.73
N THR A 94 -23.39 8.76 21.22
CA THR A 94 -22.88 9.02 22.56
C THR A 94 -22.36 10.44 22.67
N LEU A 95 -21.63 10.90 21.66
CA LEU A 95 -21.13 12.26 21.57
C LEU A 95 -22.29 13.26 21.40
N ILE A 96 -23.25 12.98 20.53
CA ILE A 96 -24.42 13.84 20.27
C ILE A 96 -25.27 13.98 21.53
N ASP A 97 -25.64 12.88 22.18
CA ASP A 97 -26.49 12.88 23.38
C ASP A 97 -25.81 13.64 24.55
N GLU A 98 -24.49 13.58 24.64
CA GLU A 98 -23.76 14.33 25.65
C GLU A 98 -23.78 15.83 25.37
N VAL A 99 -23.64 16.25 24.12
CA VAL A 99 -23.76 17.66 23.72
C VAL A 99 -25.15 18.19 24.04
N LEU A 100 -26.20 17.46 23.69
CA LEU A 100 -27.59 17.83 23.97
C LEU A 100 -27.84 18.00 25.48
N ARG A 101 -27.40 17.05 26.26
CA ARG A 101 -27.53 17.12 27.72
C ARG A 101 -26.77 18.31 28.32
N LYS A 102 -25.56 18.61 27.84
CA LYS A 102 -24.79 19.77 28.30
C LYS A 102 -25.41 21.09 27.89
N LEU A 103 -26.01 21.17 26.71
CA LEU A 103 -26.76 22.37 26.29
C LEU A 103 -27.88 22.71 27.26
N GLU A 104 -28.64 21.71 27.74
CA GLU A 104 -29.72 21.89 28.71
C GLU A 104 -29.21 22.30 30.08
N THR A 105 -28.05 21.79 30.52
CA THR A 105 -27.52 22.03 31.86
C THR A 105 -26.69 23.29 31.95
N ASP A 106 -25.81 23.56 30.99
CA ASP A 106 -24.81 24.62 31.04
C ASP A 106 -25.32 25.96 30.48
N LEU A 107 -26.39 25.90 29.68
CA LEU A 107 -27.01 27.05 29.01
C LEU A 107 -25.98 27.94 28.29
N CYS A 108 -25.11 27.30 27.52
CA CYS A 108 -24.11 27.94 26.69
C CYS A 108 -24.39 27.65 25.20
N ASN A 109 -23.86 28.46 24.29
CA ASN A 109 -23.98 28.27 22.85
C ASN A 109 -23.43 26.91 22.38
N VAL A 110 -24.07 26.33 21.38
CA VAL A 110 -23.78 24.97 20.93
C VAL A 110 -22.36 24.80 20.38
N GLU A 111 -21.79 25.83 19.77
CA GLU A 111 -20.41 25.78 19.27
C GLU A 111 -19.41 25.51 20.40
N TRP A 112 -19.59 26.18 21.53
CA TRP A 112 -18.74 26.01 22.70
C TRP A 112 -18.91 24.64 23.33
N VAL A 113 -20.17 24.22 23.57
CA VAL A 113 -20.47 22.94 24.19
C VAL A 113 -19.95 21.78 23.33
N PHE A 114 -20.16 21.85 22.02
CA PHE A 114 -19.67 20.81 21.10
C PHE A 114 -18.14 20.74 21.09
N GLN A 115 -17.46 21.90 20.99
CA GLN A 115 -15.99 21.95 21.04
C GLN A 115 -15.44 21.35 22.33
N GLU A 116 -16.03 21.68 23.48
CA GLU A 116 -15.58 21.17 24.77
C GLU A 116 -15.72 19.64 24.86
N VAL A 117 -16.88 19.11 24.44
CA VAL A 117 -17.13 17.65 24.46
C VAL A 117 -16.18 16.95 23.50
N ALA A 118 -16.11 17.37 22.24
CA ALA A 118 -15.27 16.74 21.22
C ALA A 118 -13.77 16.78 21.58
N THR A 119 -13.28 17.92 22.12
CA THR A 119 -11.89 18.03 22.57
C THR A 119 -11.57 17.02 23.68
N ARG A 120 -12.46 16.85 24.64
CA ARG A 120 -12.27 15.86 25.72
C ARG A 120 -12.23 14.42 25.19
N TYR A 121 -13.07 14.09 24.19
CA TYR A 121 -13.03 12.77 23.54
C TYR A 121 -11.68 12.56 22.83
N ALA A 122 -11.23 13.55 22.02
CA ALA A 122 -9.94 13.48 21.34
C ALA A 122 -8.77 13.37 22.33
N GLU A 123 -8.76 14.14 23.43
CA GLU A 123 -7.73 14.05 24.47
C GLU A 123 -7.71 12.69 25.17
N THR A 124 -8.87 12.07 25.34
CA THR A 124 -8.96 10.75 25.96
C THR A 124 -8.33 9.69 25.08
N LEU A 125 -8.58 9.73 23.77
CA LEU A 125 -7.95 8.82 22.80
C LEU A 125 -6.44 9.06 22.68
N ASN A 126 -5.98 10.31 22.70
CA ASN A 126 -4.57 10.66 22.64
C ASN A 126 -3.73 10.17 23.86
N LYS A 127 -4.37 9.91 25.00
CA LYS A 127 -3.69 9.38 26.20
C LYS A 127 -3.41 7.88 26.10
N ILE A 128 -4.06 7.19 25.19
CA ILE A 128 -3.86 5.75 24.97
C ILE A 128 -2.64 5.58 24.05
N ASP A 129 -1.71 4.72 24.45
CA ASP A 129 -0.50 4.46 23.66
C ASP A 129 -0.78 3.46 22.53
N ASP A 130 -1.64 3.89 21.60
CA ASP A 130 -2.04 3.16 20.40
C ASP A 130 -2.05 4.11 19.21
N PRO A 131 -1.26 3.85 18.15
CA PRO A 131 -1.21 4.69 16.95
C PRO A 131 -2.57 4.85 16.25
N TYR A 132 -3.38 3.80 16.20
CA TYR A 132 -4.70 3.82 15.57
C TYR A 132 -5.67 4.75 16.32
N LEU A 133 -5.66 4.72 17.66
CA LEU A 133 -6.51 5.59 18.48
C LEU A 133 -6.06 7.05 18.42
N ARG A 134 -4.76 7.32 18.23
CA ARG A 134 -4.25 8.67 17.97
C ARG A 134 -4.74 9.22 16.61
N GLU A 135 -4.77 8.39 15.56
CA GLU A 135 -5.37 8.80 14.28
C GLU A 135 -6.86 9.12 14.43
N ARG A 136 -7.61 8.33 15.21
CA ARG A 136 -9.02 8.62 15.52
C ARG A 136 -9.22 9.94 16.24
N ALA A 137 -8.30 10.33 17.11
CA ALA A 137 -8.36 11.65 17.75
C ALA A 137 -8.23 12.80 16.73
N LEU A 138 -7.41 12.63 15.68
CA LEU A 138 -7.30 13.60 14.59
C LEU A 138 -8.58 13.65 13.74
N ASP A 139 -9.22 12.52 13.48
CA ASP A 139 -10.51 12.46 12.78
C ASP A 139 -11.60 13.24 13.54
N ILE A 140 -11.67 13.06 14.86
CA ILE A 140 -12.60 13.83 15.72
C ILE A 140 -12.32 15.33 15.61
N GLN A 141 -11.06 15.75 15.61
CA GLN A 141 -10.69 17.16 15.50
C GLN A 141 -11.08 17.74 14.14
N ASP A 142 -10.87 17.01 13.03
CA ASP A 142 -11.25 17.46 11.68
C ASP A 142 -12.77 17.64 11.57
N VAL A 143 -13.54 16.63 12.00
CA VAL A 143 -15.00 16.70 12.02
C VAL A 143 -15.49 17.85 12.92
N THR A 144 -14.87 18.05 14.09
CA THR A 144 -15.22 19.13 15.02
C THR A 144 -15.04 20.51 14.37
N LYS A 145 -13.91 20.75 13.74
CA LYS A 145 -13.66 22.00 13.00
C LYS A 145 -14.74 22.26 11.94
N ARG A 146 -15.16 21.23 11.23
CA ARG A 146 -16.16 21.31 10.18
C ARG A 146 -17.56 21.61 10.72
N VAL A 147 -17.98 20.91 11.77
CA VAL A 147 -19.28 21.16 12.43
C VAL A 147 -19.34 22.59 12.97
N ILE A 148 -18.29 23.07 13.63
CA ILE A 148 -18.23 24.44 14.15
C ILE A 148 -18.33 25.48 13.01
N ARG A 149 -17.67 25.27 11.89
CA ARG A 149 -17.81 26.14 10.70
C ARG A 149 -19.23 26.19 10.17
N ASN A 150 -19.88 25.04 10.07
CA ASN A 150 -21.27 24.97 9.65
C ASN A 150 -22.20 25.68 10.63
N LEU A 151 -21.98 25.55 11.95
CA LEU A 151 -22.72 26.28 12.99
C LEU A 151 -22.55 27.79 12.86
N GLN A 152 -21.35 28.25 12.50
CA GLN A 152 -21.05 29.69 12.29
C GLN A 152 -21.53 30.22 10.95
N GLY A 153 -22.14 29.38 10.09
CA GLY A 153 -22.60 29.77 8.75
C GLY A 153 -21.46 30.17 7.80
N LYS A 154 -20.23 29.72 8.09
CA LYS A 154 -19.06 29.98 7.25
C LYS A 154 -19.01 28.93 6.14
N SER A 155 -18.83 29.39 4.92
CA SER A 155 -18.53 28.50 3.79
C SER A 155 -17.31 27.62 4.10
N PRO A 156 -17.26 26.36 3.61
CA PRO A 156 -16.03 25.59 3.70
C PRO A 156 -14.90 26.48 3.17
N LYS A 157 -13.92 26.83 4.03
CA LYS A 157 -12.69 27.39 3.49
C LYS A 157 -12.16 26.33 2.55
N THR A 158 -12.20 26.60 1.26
CA THR A 158 -11.34 25.93 0.33
C THR A 158 -9.95 26.38 0.77
N PHE A 159 -9.29 25.60 1.62
CA PHE A 159 -7.99 25.90 2.23
C PHE A 159 -6.96 26.31 1.18
N LEU A 160 -7.32 26.14 -0.09
CA LEU A 160 -6.44 26.10 -1.23
C LEU A 160 -7.09 26.68 -2.51
N ALA A 161 -7.82 27.77 -2.39
CA ALA A 161 -8.01 28.61 -3.58
C ALA A 161 -6.68 29.29 -3.93
N LEU A 162 -5.65 28.46 -4.15
CA LEU A 162 -4.41 28.91 -4.73
C LEU A 162 -4.70 29.32 -6.17
N THR A 163 -4.51 30.58 -6.48
CA THR A 163 -4.70 31.12 -7.83
C THR A 163 -3.47 30.91 -8.72
N GLU A 164 -2.34 30.51 -8.11
CA GLU A 164 -1.07 30.25 -8.76
C GLU A 164 -0.43 28.98 -8.17
N PRO A 165 0.44 28.28 -8.92
CA PRO A 165 1.13 27.09 -8.46
C PRO A 165 2.09 27.38 -7.28
N HIS A 166 1.89 26.68 -6.15
CA HIS A 166 2.69 26.84 -4.93
C HIS A 166 3.08 25.48 -4.32
N ILE A 167 4.13 25.48 -3.49
CA ILE A 167 4.44 24.40 -2.58
C ILE A 167 3.72 24.69 -1.27
N LEU A 168 2.85 23.78 -0.87
CA LEU A 168 2.04 23.89 0.33
C LEU A 168 2.85 23.46 1.54
N VAL A 169 2.94 24.31 2.54
CA VAL A 169 3.56 24.01 3.84
C VAL A 169 2.49 24.11 4.92
N ALA A 170 2.29 23.04 5.68
CA ALA A 170 1.27 22.98 6.73
C ALA A 170 1.81 22.28 7.99
N HIS A 171 1.22 22.58 9.15
CA HIS A 171 1.56 21.86 10.38
C HIS A 171 1.15 20.38 10.27
N ASN A 172 -0.06 20.15 9.82
CA ASN A 172 -0.59 18.83 9.46
C ASN A 172 -1.64 19.01 8.36
N LEU A 173 -1.91 17.93 7.59
CA LEU A 173 -2.96 17.93 6.59
C LEU A 173 -3.98 16.86 6.94
N THR A 174 -5.22 17.29 7.07
CA THR A 174 -6.33 16.37 7.27
C THR A 174 -6.76 15.75 5.93
N PRO A 175 -7.47 14.61 5.95
CA PRO A 175 -8.08 14.05 4.75
C PRO A 175 -8.97 15.07 4.02
N SER A 176 -9.68 15.90 4.78
CA SER A 176 -10.53 16.95 4.26
C SER A 176 -9.77 18.04 3.51
N ASP A 177 -8.61 18.45 4.04
CA ASP A 177 -7.74 19.44 3.38
C ASP A 177 -7.22 18.87 2.05
N THR A 178 -6.72 17.66 2.08
CA THR A 178 -6.12 17.01 0.91
C THR A 178 -7.16 16.73 -0.19
N ALA A 179 -8.38 16.32 0.19
CA ALA A 179 -9.48 16.11 -0.77
C ALA A 179 -9.95 17.41 -1.46
N SER A 180 -9.67 18.56 -0.86
CA SER A 180 -10.02 19.88 -1.41
C SER A 180 -8.90 20.52 -2.24
N MET A 181 -7.72 19.89 -2.34
CA MET A 181 -6.57 20.40 -3.09
C MET A 181 -6.83 20.47 -4.59
N ASP A 182 -6.55 21.62 -5.18
CA ASP A 182 -6.48 21.75 -6.63
C ASP A 182 -5.10 21.28 -7.12
N ARG A 183 -5.08 20.12 -7.77
CA ARG A 183 -3.85 19.50 -8.30
C ARG A 183 -3.09 20.41 -9.28
N ALA A 184 -3.77 21.31 -9.96
CA ALA A 184 -3.13 22.22 -10.90
C ALA A 184 -2.29 23.30 -10.19
N ASN A 185 -2.64 23.62 -8.94
CA ASN A 185 -2.04 24.72 -8.17
C ASN A 185 -1.19 24.25 -6.98
N VAL A 186 -1.12 22.93 -6.69
CA VAL A 186 -0.24 22.38 -5.65
C VAL A 186 0.90 21.62 -6.30
N LEU A 187 2.09 22.25 -6.31
CA LEU A 187 3.31 21.66 -6.88
C LEU A 187 3.94 20.60 -5.98
N GLY A 188 3.80 20.74 -4.68
CA GLY A 188 4.35 19.85 -3.66
C GLY A 188 3.79 20.14 -2.29
N VAL A 189 3.96 19.19 -1.37
CA VAL A 189 3.45 19.28 0.01
C VAL A 189 4.58 19.01 1.00
N ALA A 190 4.66 19.86 2.05
CA ALA A 190 5.57 19.68 3.17
C ALA A 190 4.84 19.87 4.50
N THR A 191 5.01 18.94 5.47
CA THR A 191 4.33 19.05 6.77
C THR A 191 5.27 18.91 7.95
N ASP A 192 4.94 19.62 9.05
CA ASP A 192 5.67 19.47 10.32
C ASP A 192 5.50 18.08 10.90
N LEU A 193 4.26 17.59 10.91
CA LEU A 193 3.89 16.27 11.43
C LEU A 193 3.66 15.27 10.30
N GLY A 194 3.57 14.01 10.67
CA GLY A 194 3.21 12.92 9.76
C GLY A 194 4.28 11.84 9.70
N SER A 195 3.86 10.68 9.24
CA SER A 195 4.69 9.50 8.97
C SER A 195 4.48 9.01 7.54
N ARG A 196 5.23 8.01 7.11
CA ARG A 196 5.05 7.38 5.79
C ARG A 196 3.67 6.74 5.60
N THR A 197 2.98 6.47 6.68
CA THR A 197 1.64 5.87 6.71
C THR A 197 0.53 6.87 7.01
N SER A 198 0.84 8.15 7.24
CA SER A 198 -0.16 9.19 7.52
C SER A 198 -1.10 9.42 6.32
N HIS A 199 -2.31 9.87 6.60
CA HIS A 199 -3.33 10.18 5.60
C HIS A 199 -2.82 11.15 4.51
N ALA A 200 -2.08 12.19 4.92
CA ALA A 200 -1.45 13.13 4.00
C ALA A 200 -0.47 12.44 3.04
N ALA A 201 0.32 11.47 3.54
CA ALA A 201 1.27 10.72 2.74
C ALA A 201 0.58 9.78 1.73
N ILE A 202 -0.49 9.10 2.16
CA ILE A 202 -1.28 8.21 1.30
C ILE A 202 -1.91 9.02 0.15
N LEU A 203 -2.61 10.11 0.48
CA LEU A 203 -3.28 10.93 -0.51
C LEU A 203 -2.30 11.67 -1.45
N ALA A 204 -1.15 12.15 -0.95
CA ALA A 204 -0.13 12.76 -1.80
C ALA A 204 0.40 11.76 -2.84
N ARG A 205 0.66 10.50 -2.45
CA ARG A 205 1.04 9.42 -3.38
C ARG A 205 -0.04 9.16 -4.43
N SER A 206 -1.28 9.01 -4.00
CA SER A 206 -2.41 8.73 -4.90
C SER A 206 -2.65 9.87 -5.89
N LEU A 207 -2.39 11.12 -5.48
CA LEU A 207 -2.46 12.31 -6.33
C LEU A 207 -1.20 12.53 -7.17
N ASN A 208 -0.13 11.75 -6.96
CA ASN A 208 1.20 11.95 -7.55
C ASN A 208 1.74 13.40 -7.33
N ILE A 209 1.54 13.93 -6.12
CA ILE A 209 2.10 15.23 -5.70
C ILE A 209 3.35 14.94 -4.87
N PRO A 210 4.53 15.49 -5.20
CA PRO A 210 5.74 15.36 -4.40
C PRO A 210 5.51 15.78 -2.95
N ALA A 211 5.89 14.96 -1.96
CA ALA A 211 5.58 15.26 -0.57
C ALA A 211 6.65 14.81 0.43
N ILE A 212 6.83 15.65 1.45
CA ILE A 212 7.72 15.42 2.59
C ILE A 212 6.90 15.63 3.87
N VAL A 213 7.06 14.73 4.84
CA VAL A 213 6.42 14.82 6.15
C VAL A 213 7.46 14.77 7.28
N GLY A 214 7.08 15.17 8.49
CA GLY A 214 7.98 15.08 9.65
C GLY A 214 9.10 16.11 9.67
N LEU A 215 8.86 17.30 9.14
CA LEU A 215 9.81 18.43 9.15
C LEU A 215 9.83 19.21 10.49
N HIS A 216 9.02 18.78 11.46
CA HIS A 216 8.89 19.27 12.83
C HIS A 216 8.31 20.67 12.98
N ASP A 217 9.02 21.72 12.63
CA ASP A 217 8.67 23.13 12.89
C ASP A 217 8.82 24.01 11.65
N ILE A 218 8.70 23.43 10.46
CA ILE A 218 8.91 24.13 9.19
C ILE A 218 7.90 25.27 8.99
N THR A 219 6.65 25.12 9.47
CA THR A 219 5.63 26.17 9.40
C THR A 219 5.99 27.43 10.19
N ALA A 220 6.78 27.29 11.25
CA ALA A 220 7.27 28.40 12.06
C ALA A 220 8.50 29.08 11.43
N LYS A 221 9.23 28.38 10.57
CA LYS A 221 10.49 28.84 9.97
C LYS A 221 10.32 29.45 8.59
N LEU A 222 9.21 29.16 7.90
CA LEU A 222 8.94 29.65 6.56
C LEU A 222 7.88 30.72 6.53
N GLU A 223 8.02 31.63 5.55
CA GLU A 223 7.04 32.63 5.21
C GLU A 223 6.47 32.39 3.81
N THR A 224 5.19 32.71 3.64
CA THR A 224 4.54 32.62 2.33
C THR A 224 5.26 33.50 1.32
N GLY A 225 5.58 32.96 0.15
CA GLY A 225 6.26 33.65 -0.95
C GLY A 225 7.76 33.36 -1.07
N GLN A 226 8.38 32.65 -0.11
CA GLN A 226 9.77 32.20 -0.22
C GLN A 226 9.93 31.17 -1.35
N ASP A 227 11.07 31.19 -2.06
CA ASP A 227 11.41 30.21 -3.09
C ASP A 227 11.96 28.94 -2.43
N VAL A 228 11.39 27.79 -2.77
CA VAL A 228 11.83 26.51 -2.23
C VAL A 228 11.92 25.45 -3.30
N LEU A 229 12.79 24.45 -3.05
CA LEU A 229 12.89 23.23 -3.79
C LEU A 229 12.57 22.07 -2.85
N LEU A 230 11.62 21.22 -3.24
CA LEU A 230 11.14 20.07 -2.51
C LEU A 230 11.54 18.80 -3.25
N ASP A 231 12.27 17.92 -2.61
CA ASP A 231 12.61 16.58 -3.11
C ASP A 231 11.88 15.50 -2.28
N GLY A 232 10.73 15.07 -2.80
CA GLY A 232 9.91 14.04 -2.17
C GLY A 232 10.51 12.62 -2.26
N ASN A 233 11.62 12.42 -3.00
CA ASN A 233 12.32 11.13 -3.04
C ASN A 233 13.25 10.98 -1.84
N ASP A 234 14.11 11.97 -1.63
CA ASP A 234 15.15 11.94 -0.60
C ASP A 234 14.76 12.68 0.68
N GLY A 235 13.59 13.34 0.70
CA GLY A 235 13.04 14.02 1.88
C GLY A 235 13.68 15.39 2.17
N TRP A 236 14.21 16.08 1.15
CA TRP A 236 14.84 17.38 1.33
C TRP A 236 13.91 18.54 0.95
N LEU A 237 13.75 19.49 1.87
CA LEU A 237 13.19 20.81 1.58
C LEU A 237 14.30 21.86 1.66
N ILE A 238 14.58 22.52 0.54
CA ILE A 238 15.67 23.49 0.38
C ILE A 238 15.06 24.88 0.18
N VAL A 239 15.36 25.79 1.10
CA VAL A 239 14.86 27.16 1.10
C VAL A 239 15.91 28.06 0.46
N ASP A 240 15.46 28.99 -0.39
CA ASP A 240 16.28 29.90 -1.17
C ASP A 240 17.43 29.16 -1.90
N PRO A 241 17.09 28.13 -2.76
CA PRO A 241 18.09 27.29 -3.38
C PRO A 241 19.05 28.10 -4.25
N THR A 242 20.35 27.81 -4.12
CA THR A 242 21.36 28.48 -4.94
C THR A 242 21.22 28.10 -6.42
N PRO A 243 21.68 28.94 -7.38
CA PRO A 243 21.70 28.56 -8.80
C PRO A 243 22.41 27.22 -9.06
N LYS A 244 23.42 26.88 -8.25
CA LYS A 244 24.12 25.61 -8.34
C LYS A 244 23.21 24.45 -7.93
N THR A 245 22.53 24.55 -6.79
CA THR A 245 21.57 23.55 -6.31
C THR A 245 20.45 23.34 -7.32
N VAL A 246 19.89 24.43 -7.87
CA VAL A 246 18.86 24.35 -8.90
C VAL A 246 19.35 23.61 -10.13
N ALA A 247 20.58 23.87 -10.58
CA ALA A 247 21.16 23.17 -11.73
C ALA A 247 21.39 21.68 -11.46
N GLU A 248 21.88 21.34 -10.25
CA GLU A 248 22.06 19.94 -9.83
C GLU A 248 20.73 19.18 -9.83
N TYR A 249 19.68 19.73 -9.27
CA TYR A 249 18.36 19.10 -9.24
C TYR A 249 17.68 19.04 -10.62
N ALA A 250 17.88 20.02 -11.47
CA ALA A 250 17.42 19.99 -12.86
C ALA A 250 18.13 18.86 -13.65
N GLU A 251 19.43 18.62 -13.38
CA GLU A 251 20.15 17.50 -14.00
C GLU A 251 19.61 16.15 -13.49
N ILE A 252 19.34 16.00 -12.17
CA ILE A 252 18.73 14.81 -11.59
C ILE A 252 17.36 14.55 -12.24
N GLU A 253 16.52 15.57 -12.35
CA GLU A 253 15.19 15.45 -12.98
C GLU A 253 15.28 15.07 -14.46
N SER A 254 16.19 15.71 -15.21
CA SER A 254 16.45 15.37 -16.62
C SER A 254 16.93 13.92 -16.77
N ARG A 255 17.81 13.47 -15.89
CA ARG A 255 18.29 12.07 -15.88
C ARG A 255 17.13 11.11 -15.60
N ARG A 256 16.32 11.37 -14.58
CA ARG A 256 15.13 10.56 -14.23
C ARG A 256 14.11 10.54 -15.39
N ALA A 257 13.84 11.67 -16.03
CA ALA A 257 12.95 11.73 -17.19
C ALA A 257 13.46 10.88 -18.36
N LYS A 258 14.78 10.93 -18.65
CA LYS A 258 15.41 10.09 -19.68
C LYS A 258 15.31 8.61 -19.34
N VAL A 259 15.54 8.24 -18.08
CA VAL A 259 15.37 6.85 -17.61
C VAL A 259 13.92 6.40 -17.79
N THR A 260 12.97 7.22 -17.34
CA THR A 260 11.52 6.92 -17.47
C THR A 260 11.10 6.77 -18.95
N ALA A 261 11.60 7.62 -19.84
CA ALA A 261 11.32 7.51 -21.27
C ALA A 261 11.87 6.19 -21.85
N LYS A 262 13.13 5.84 -21.53
CA LYS A 262 13.73 4.56 -21.93
C LYS A 262 12.96 3.36 -21.38
N LEU A 263 12.50 3.43 -20.14
CA LEU A 263 11.71 2.34 -19.53
C LEU A 263 10.37 2.13 -20.23
N LYS A 264 9.73 3.20 -20.72
CA LYS A 264 8.51 3.08 -21.52
C LYS A 264 8.74 2.34 -22.85
N GLU A 265 9.89 2.51 -23.47
CA GLU A 265 10.26 1.80 -24.71
C GLU A 265 10.43 0.28 -24.49
N LEU A 266 10.72 -0.14 -23.25
CA LEU A 266 10.90 -1.55 -22.91
C LEU A 266 9.57 -2.31 -22.76
N ARG A 267 8.43 -1.64 -22.76
CA ARG A 267 7.12 -2.26 -22.55
C ARG A 267 6.90 -3.48 -23.45
N GLU A 268 7.18 -3.35 -24.73
CA GLU A 268 6.92 -4.39 -25.74
C GLU A 268 8.13 -5.31 -25.99
N THR A 269 9.23 -5.10 -25.27
CA THR A 269 10.42 -5.96 -25.41
C THR A 269 10.31 -7.19 -24.51
N THR A 270 11.00 -8.27 -24.91
CA THR A 270 11.07 -9.50 -24.10
C THR A 270 12.04 -9.34 -22.93
N SER A 271 11.71 -9.98 -21.80
CA SER A 271 12.58 -10.03 -20.61
C SER A 271 13.66 -11.09 -20.75
N THR A 272 14.59 -10.88 -21.67
CA THR A 272 15.62 -11.85 -21.99
C THR A 272 16.99 -11.32 -21.57
N THR A 273 17.75 -12.13 -20.82
CA THR A 273 19.14 -11.81 -20.47
C THR A 273 20.03 -11.69 -21.71
N ARG A 274 21.22 -11.10 -21.58
CA ARG A 274 22.16 -10.92 -22.68
C ARG A 274 22.65 -12.23 -23.30
N ASP A 275 22.60 -13.32 -22.55
CA ASP A 275 22.96 -14.68 -23.01
C ASP A 275 21.74 -15.52 -23.43
N GLY A 276 20.55 -14.88 -23.57
CA GLY A 276 19.38 -15.47 -24.21
C GLY A 276 18.43 -16.22 -23.28
N ARG A 277 18.59 -16.16 -21.95
CA ARG A 277 17.64 -16.75 -20.99
C ARG A 277 16.44 -15.82 -20.82
N HIS A 278 15.24 -16.31 -21.13
CA HIS A 278 13.99 -15.61 -20.84
C HIS A 278 13.63 -15.77 -19.36
N ILE A 279 13.26 -14.67 -18.72
CA ILE A 279 12.75 -14.60 -17.33
C ILE A 279 11.35 -14.01 -17.41
N VAL A 280 10.36 -14.71 -16.91
CA VAL A 280 8.97 -14.21 -16.91
C VAL A 280 8.86 -13.07 -15.92
N LEU A 281 8.38 -11.91 -16.39
CA LEU A 281 8.12 -10.76 -15.52
C LEU A 281 6.62 -10.53 -15.38
N SER A 282 6.07 -10.95 -14.27
CA SER A 282 4.65 -10.82 -13.94
C SER A 282 4.39 -9.69 -12.98
N ALA A 283 3.12 -9.30 -12.87
CA ALA A 283 2.70 -8.29 -11.90
C ALA A 283 1.92 -8.90 -10.73
N ASN A 284 2.06 -8.28 -9.55
CA ASN A 284 1.19 -8.49 -8.41
C ASN A 284 0.00 -7.54 -8.50
N ILE A 285 -1.21 -8.04 -8.30
CA ILE A 285 -2.44 -7.24 -8.25
C ILE A 285 -3.26 -7.58 -7.00
N GLU A 286 -4.04 -6.60 -6.55
CA GLU A 286 -5.02 -6.75 -5.48
C GLU A 286 -6.44 -6.52 -5.98
N LEU A 287 -6.62 -5.56 -6.87
CA LEU A 287 -7.92 -5.16 -7.40
C LEU A 287 -8.04 -5.46 -8.90
N PRO A 288 -9.25 -5.75 -9.42
CA PRO A 288 -9.44 -6.01 -10.85
C PRO A 288 -8.98 -4.87 -11.77
N GLN A 289 -9.07 -3.61 -11.32
CA GLN A 289 -8.61 -2.44 -12.07
C GLN A 289 -7.09 -2.35 -12.17
N ASP A 290 -6.32 -3.03 -11.31
CA ASP A 290 -4.85 -3.03 -11.38
C ASP A 290 -4.33 -3.64 -12.69
N VAL A 291 -5.19 -4.37 -13.43
CA VAL A 291 -4.87 -4.90 -14.76
C VAL A 291 -4.51 -3.79 -15.74
N ASP A 292 -5.06 -2.57 -15.59
CA ASP A 292 -4.67 -1.42 -16.40
C ASP A 292 -3.17 -1.12 -16.25
N ALA A 293 -2.64 -1.24 -15.03
CA ALA A 293 -1.22 -1.06 -14.75
C ALA A 293 -0.36 -2.24 -15.26
N VAL A 294 -0.89 -3.47 -15.24
CA VAL A 294 -0.22 -4.66 -15.80
C VAL A 294 0.06 -4.44 -17.30
N GLU A 295 -0.99 -4.09 -18.05
CA GLU A 295 -0.92 -3.80 -19.49
C GLU A 295 -0.02 -2.58 -19.79
N ALA A 296 -0.17 -1.49 -19.01
CA ALA A 296 0.58 -0.26 -19.21
C ALA A 296 2.09 -0.43 -19.01
N ASN A 297 2.53 -1.35 -18.15
CA ASN A 297 3.93 -1.58 -17.82
C ASN A 297 4.55 -2.80 -18.53
N GLY A 298 3.80 -3.50 -19.39
CA GLY A 298 4.30 -4.61 -20.19
C GLY A 298 4.75 -5.82 -19.34
N ALA A 299 3.98 -6.14 -18.32
CA ALA A 299 4.13 -7.40 -17.59
C ALA A 299 3.61 -8.56 -18.45
N GLU A 300 4.16 -9.75 -18.24
CA GLU A 300 3.85 -10.99 -18.94
C GLU A 300 2.80 -11.82 -18.15
N GLY A 301 1.77 -11.12 -17.65
CA GLY A 301 0.69 -11.71 -16.88
C GLY A 301 0.65 -11.28 -15.41
N VAL A 302 -0.14 -12.00 -14.63
CA VAL A 302 -0.32 -11.80 -13.19
C VAL A 302 0.25 -12.99 -12.45
N GLY A 303 1.40 -12.80 -11.81
CA GLY A 303 2.07 -13.84 -11.02
C GLY A 303 1.53 -13.97 -9.59
N LEU A 304 0.80 -12.95 -9.12
CA LEU A 304 0.09 -13.00 -7.86
C LEU A 304 -1.17 -12.14 -7.89
N TYR A 305 -2.33 -12.77 -7.91
CA TYR A 305 -3.59 -12.11 -7.63
C TYR A 305 -3.99 -12.37 -6.19
N ARG A 306 -3.92 -11.35 -5.36
CA ARG A 306 -4.36 -11.38 -3.96
C ARG A 306 -5.87 -11.22 -3.91
N THR A 307 -6.56 -12.16 -3.28
CA THR A 307 -8.04 -12.22 -3.30
C THR A 307 -8.69 -11.63 -2.05
N GLU A 308 -7.88 -11.17 -1.10
CA GLU A 308 -8.32 -10.73 0.23
C GLU A 308 -9.31 -9.56 0.19
N PHE A 309 -9.17 -8.65 -0.79
CA PHE A 309 -10.05 -7.49 -0.94
C PHE A 309 -11.53 -7.88 -1.11
N LEU A 310 -11.79 -9.10 -1.64
CA LEU A 310 -13.15 -9.61 -1.82
C LEU A 310 -13.87 -9.90 -0.50
N TYR A 311 -13.11 -10.05 0.57
CA TYR A 311 -13.60 -10.44 1.90
C TYR A 311 -13.58 -9.30 2.92
N LEU A 312 -12.77 -8.26 2.65
CA LEU A 312 -12.60 -7.14 3.57
C LEU A 312 -13.75 -6.12 3.47
N ASN A 313 -14.08 -5.50 4.61
CA ASN A 313 -15.05 -4.40 4.71
C ASN A 313 -16.46 -4.72 4.15
N ARG A 314 -16.92 -5.95 4.36
CA ARG A 314 -18.21 -6.45 3.89
C ARG A 314 -19.03 -7.03 5.04
N PRO A 315 -20.36 -6.85 5.01
CA PRO A 315 -21.24 -7.47 6.02
C PRO A 315 -21.46 -8.97 5.79
N THR A 316 -21.20 -9.49 4.58
CA THR A 316 -21.40 -10.89 4.19
C THR A 316 -20.25 -11.37 3.33
N LEU A 317 -19.95 -12.68 3.39
CA LEU A 317 -18.95 -13.29 2.51
C LEU A 317 -19.37 -13.18 1.03
N PRO A 318 -18.40 -13.08 0.11
CA PRO A 318 -18.68 -13.04 -1.32
C PRO A 318 -19.25 -14.39 -1.79
N SER A 319 -20.30 -14.36 -2.60
CA SER A 319 -20.86 -15.56 -3.22
C SER A 319 -19.91 -16.16 -4.26
N GLU A 320 -20.14 -17.41 -4.65
CA GLU A 320 -19.40 -18.07 -5.73
C GLU A 320 -19.51 -17.30 -7.05
N ASP A 321 -20.74 -16.86 -7.41
CA ASP A 321 -20.96 -16.13 -8.66
C ASP A 321 -20.26 -14.76 -8.68
N GLU A 322 -20.25 -14.07 -7.56
CA GLU A 322 -19.54 -12.79 -7.43
C GLU A 322 -18.04 -12.96 -7.62
N GLN A 323 -17.44 -13.96 -6.96
CA GLN A 323 -16.02 -14.27 -7.11
C GLN A 323 -15.69 -14.71 -8.55
N TYR A 324 -16.53 -15.59 -9.11
CA TYR A 324 -16.38 -16.08 -10.50
C TYR A 324 -16.34 -14.94 -11.50
N GLU A 325 -17.32 -14.01 -11.44
CA GLU A 325 -17.39 -12.89 -12.39
C GLU A 325 -16.14 -12.00 -12.30
N ILE A 326 -15.60 -11.80 -11.12
CA ILE A 326 -14.38 -11.02 -10.91
C ILE A 326 -13.17 -11.75 -11.49
N TYR A 327 -12.98 -13.02 -11.15
CA TYR A 327 -11.83 -13.80 -11.64
C TYR A 327 -11.88 -13.98 -13.16
N ARG A 328 -13.06 -14.24 -13.71
CA ARG A 328 -13.26 -14.37 -15.16
C ARG A 328 -12.88 -13.08 -15.90
N LYS A 329 -13.36 -11.91 -15.44
CA LYS A 329 -13.05 -10.62 -16.06
C LYS A 329 -11.55 -10.32 -16.06
N VAL A 330 -10.87 -10.60 -14.95
CA VAL A 330 -9.40 -10.42 -14.87
C VAL A 330 -8.70 -11.38 -15.83
N ALA A 331 -9.09 -12.67 -15.84
CA ALA A 331 -8.52 -13.69 -16.73
C ALA A 331 -8.69 -13.33 -18.21
N GLU A 332 -9.89 -12.89 -18.62
CA GLU A 332 -10.17 -12.45 -20.01
C GLU A 332 -9.29 -11.28 -20.43
N ARG A 333 -9.06 -10.31 -19.55
CA ARG A 333 -8.24 -9.13 -19.86
C ARG A 333 -6.75 -9.45 -19.96
N VAL A 334 -6.25 -10.32 -19.11
CA VAL A 334 -4.83 -10.69 -19.06
C VAL A 334 -4.47 -11.66 -20.19
N ARG A 335 -5.45 -12.40 -20.75
CA ARG A 335 -5.21 -13.39 -21.81
C ARG A 335 -4.46 -12.79 -23.01
N PRO A 336 -3.45 -13.49 -23.60
CA PRO A 336 -3.10 -14.92 -23.39
C PRO A 336 -2.20 -15.21 -22.18
N ASP A 337 -1.74 -14.19 -21.49
CA ASP A 337 -0.78 -14.31 -20.39
C ASP A 337 -1.43 -14.96 -19.15
N PRO A 338 -0.65 -15.60 -18.26
CA PRO A 338 -1.16 -16.32 -17.12
C PRO A 338 -1.75 -15.39 -16.04
N LEU A 339 -2.77 -15.91 -15.36
CA LEU A 339 -3.33 -15.34 -14.13
C LEU A 339 -3.17 -16.35 -13.00
N ILE A 340 -2.27 -16.09 -12.05
CA ILE A 340 -2.09 -16.94 -10.86
C ILE A 340 -2.96 -16.40 -9.73
N ILE A 341 -4.01 -17.11 -9.37
CA ILE A 341 -4.92 -16.73 -8.30
C ILE A 341 -4.45 -17.40 -7.01
N ARG A 342 -4.05 -16.62 -6.03
CA ARG A 342 -3.80 -17.10 -4.68
C ARG A 342 -5.12 -17.29 -3.95
N THR A 343 -5.33 -18.46 -3.34
CA THR A 343 -6.49 -18.67 -2.49
C THR A 343 -6.38 -17.77 -1.24
N PHE A 344 -7.50 -17.63 -0.55
CA PHE A 344 -7.68 -16.76 0.61
C PHE A 344 -6.49 -16.78 1.59
N ASP A 345 -5.98 -15.61 1.94
CA ASP A 345 -4.85 -15.43 2.87
C ASP A 345 -5.14 -14.34 3.92
N LEU A 346 -6.21 -14.52 4.67
CA LEU A 346 -6.54 -13.69 5.84
C LEU A 346 -6.72 -14.59 7.06
N GLY A 347 -6.54 -14.01 8.24
CA GLY A 347 -7.02 -14.59 9.49
C GLY A 347 -8.52 -14.31 9.65
N GLY A 348 -9.18 -15.15 10.46
CA GLY A 348 -10.60 -14.97 10.75
C GLY A 348 -10.91 -13.61 11.40
N ASP A 349 -9.93 -13.01 12.09
CA ASP A 349 -9.98 -11.68 12.73
C ASP A 349 -10.26 -10.52 11.76
N LYS A 350 -10.03 -10.73 10.46
CA LYS A 350 -10.26 -9.73 9.40
C LYS A 350 -11.64 -9.86 8.74
N LEU A 351 -12.41 -10.88 9.07
CA LEU A 351 -13.75 -11.08 8.54
C LEU A 351 -14.79 -10.27 9.34
N ALA A 352 -15.97 -10.08 8.76
CA ALA A 352 -17.07 -9.39 9.43
C ALA A 352 -17.45 -10.08 10.75
N PRO A 353 -17.76 -9.32 11.82
CA PRO A 353 -18.18 -9.89 13.09
C PRO A 353 -19.36 -10.85 12.95
N GLY A 354 -19.25 -12.03 13.56
CA GLY A 354 -20.28 -13.08 13.49
C GLY A 354 -20.20 -13.99 12.26
N THR A 355 -19.25 -13.80 11.37
CA THR A 355 -19.01 -14.69 10.21
C THR A 355 -18.36 -16.00 10.64
N VAL A 356 -17.44 -15.92 11.59
CA VAL A 356 -16.74 -17.07 12.20
C VAL A 356 -16.55 -16.78 13.69
N ASP A 357 -16.54 -17.81 14.51
CA ASP A 357 -16.27 -17.69 15.96
C ASP A 357 -14.74 -17.52 16.14
N ILE A 358 -14.33 -16.29 16.47
CA ILE A 358 -12.92 -15.91 16.51
C ILE A 358 -12.49 -15.74 17.95
N ALA A 359 -11.49 -16.51 18.38
CA ALA A 359 -10.76 -16.23 19.61
C ALA A 359 -9.72 -15.14 19.36
N ASP A 360 -9.51 -14.23 20.31
CA ASP A 360 -8.41 -13.26 20.27
C ASP A 360 -7.07 -13.99 20.20
N GLU A 361 -6.41 -13.94 19.05
CA GLU A 361 -5.09 -14.53 18.86
C GLU A 361 -3.99 -13.58 19.29
N LEU A 362 -3.09 -14.04 20.14
CA LEU A 362 -1.93 -13.25 20.60
C LEU A 362 -0.91 -13.00 19.49
N ASN A 363 -0.84 -13.88 18.50
CA ASN A 363 0.09 -13.82 17.38
C ASN A 363 -0.61 -14.16 16.04
N PRO A 364 -1.40 -13.25 15.47
CA PRO A 364 -2.19 -13.53 14.26
C PRO A 364 -1.37 -13.98 13.06
N PHE A 365 -0.14 -13.47 12.90
CA PHE A 365 0.77 -13.91 11.83
C PHE A 365 1.18 -15.38 11.93
N LEU A 366 1.23 -15.95 13.13
CA LEU A 366 1.55 -17.36 13.37
C LEU A 366 0.29 -18.22 13.59
N GLY A 367 -0.88 -17.61 13.52
CA GLY A 367 -2.15 -18.15 13.95
C GLY A 367 -2.97 -18.82 12.85
N TRP A 368 -4.26 -18.72 13.01
CA TRP A 368 -5.29 -19.36 12.20
C TRP A 368 -5.65 -18.51 10.98
N ARG A 369 -4.81 -18.59 9.95
CA ARG A 369 -4.94 -17.82 8.70
C ARG A 369 -4.73 -18.70 7.46
N ALA A 370 -5.11 -18.18 6.31
CA ALA A 370 -4.83 -18.74 4.99
C ALA A 370 -5.32 -20.19 4.86
N ILE A 371 -4.46 -21.09 4.39
CA ILE A 371 -4.84 -22.51 4.18
C ILE A 371 -5.29 -23.20 5.45
N ARG A 372 -4.77 -22.81 6.64
CA ARG A 372 -5.20 -23.36 7.93
C ARG A 372 -6.65 -23.05 8.21
N PHE A 373 -7.03 -21.78 7.99
CA PHE A 373 -8.41 -21.31 8.09
C PHE A 373 -9.30 -22.03 7.06
N CYS A 374 -8.87 -22.10 5.81
CA CYS A 374 -9.61 -22.71 4.71
C CYS A 374 -9.91 -24.20 4.95
N LEU A 375 -8.94 -24.96 5.49
CA LEU A 375 -9.10 -26.38 5.76
C LEU A 375 -9.99 -26.71 6.98
N GLU A 376 -10.34 -25.72 7.78
CA GLU A 376 -11.34 -25.85 8.85
C GLU A 376 -12.70 -25.26 8.45
N ASN A 377 -12.72 -24.32 7.49
CA ASN A 377 -13.93 -23.70 6.94
C ASN A 377 -14.16 -24.14 5.49
N ILE A 378 -14.37 -25.43 5.29
CA ILE A 378 -14.42 -26.08 3.98
C ILE A 378 -15.45 -25.46 3.04
N ASP A 379 -16.60 -25.00 3.53
CA ASP A 379 -17.64 -24.37 2.70
C ASP A 379 -17.17 -23.06 2.09
N ILE A 380 -16.45 -22.23 2.87
CA ILE A 380 -15.85 -20.98 2.40
C ILE A 380 -14.79 -21.30 1.35
N PHE A 381 -13.93 -22.27 1.64
CA PHE A 381 -12.87 -22.70 0.75
C PHE A 381 -13.41 -23.26 -0.57
N LYS A 382 -14.39 -24.19 -0.53
CA LYS A 382 -15.06 -24.72 -1.72
C LYS A 382 -15.73 -23.65 -2.56
N THR A 383 -16.35 -22.66 -1.93
CA THR A 383 -16.97 -21.52 -2.63
C THR A 383 -15.92 -20.78 -3.48
N GLN A 384 -14.74 -20.48 -2.94
CA GLN A 384 -13.65 -19.87 -3.69
C GLN A 384 -13.10 -20.78 -4.78
N LEU A 385 -12.83 -22.05 -4.44
CA LEU A 385 -12.27 -23.02 -5.39
C LEU A 385 -13.18 -23.25 -6.60
N ARG A 386 -14.51 -23.38 -6.41
CA ARG A 386 -15.46 -23.50 -7.51
C ARG A 386 -15.48 -22.24 -8.39
N ALA A 387 -15.41 -21.05 -7.78
CA ALA A 387 -15.33 -19.81 -8.54
C ALA A 387 -14.06 -19.73 -9.41
N ILE A 388 -12.90 -20.14 -8.87
CA ILE A 388 -11.63 -20.19 -9.62
C ILE A 388 -11.70 -21.25 -10.73
N LEU A 389 -12.22 -22.45 -10.44
CA LEU A 389 -12.39 -23.51 -11.42
C LEU A 389 -13.28 -23.07 -12.58
N ARG A 390 -14.42 -22.41 -12.32
CA ARG A 390 -15.29 -21.86 -13.35
C ARG A 390 -14.56 -20.81 -14.19
N ALA A 391 -13.81 -19.89 -13.54
CA ALA A 391 -13.01 -18.88 -14.24
C ALA A 391 -11.90 -19.50 -15.10
N SER A 392 -11.41 -20.70 -14.74
CA SER A 392 -10.36 -21.39 -15.49
C SER A 392 -10.76 -21.79 -16.92
N ALA A 393 -12.08 -21.82 -17.23
CA ALA A 393 -12.57 -22.04 -18.59
C ALA A 393 -12.04 -20.99 -19.60
N VAL A 394 -11.57 -19.83 -19.16
CA VAL A 394 -10.87 -18.84 -20.00
C VAL A 394 -9.55 -19.39 -20.57
N GLY A 395 -8.89 -20.31 -19.86
CA GLY A 395 -7.73 -21.09 -20.32
C GLY A 395 -6.36 -20.60 -19.88
N ASN A 396 -6.27 -19.52 -19.10
CA ASN A 396 -5.01 -18.94 -18.62
C ASN A 396 -4.89 -18.85 -17.09
N VAL A 397 -5.86 -19.38 -16.36
CA VAL A 397 -5.90 -19.35 -14.89
C VAL A 397 -5.02 -20.46 -14.32
N LYS A 398 -4.26 -20.13 -13.28
CA LYS A 398 -3.54 -21.06 -12.40
C LYS A 398 -3.96 -20.78 -10.95
N ILE A 399 -3.85 -21.78 -10.07
CA ILE A 399 -4.19 -21.67 -8.65
C ILE A 399 -2.94 -21.84 -7.79
N MET A 400 -2.87 -21.11 -6.69
CA MET A 400 -1.75 -21.18 -5.75
C MET A 400 -2.26 -21.17 -4.31
N PHE A 401 -1.81 -22.16 -3.51
CA PHE A 401 -2.14 -22.28 -2.10
C PHE A 401 -1.10 -21.56 -1.23
N PRO A 402 -1.51 -20.57 -0.41
CA PRO A 402 -0.63 -19.86 0.51
C PRO A 402 -0.37 -20.64 1.80
N MET A 403 0.64 -20.23 2.56
CA MET A 403 0.93 -20.67 3.92
C MET A 403 1.08 -22.19 4.09
N ILE A 404 1.51 -22.89 3.04
CA ILE A 404 1.79 -24.32 3.12
C ILE A 404 2.99 -24.56 4.02
N SER A 405 2.80 -25.34 5.09
CA SER A 405 3.86 -25.69 6.05
C SER A 405 4.41 -27.11 5.85
N GLY A 406 3.66 -27.98 5.15
CA GLY A 406 4.04 -29.36 4.92
C GLY A 406 3.13 -30.11 3.95
N LEU A 407 3.50 -31.37 3.67
CA LEU A 407 2.85 -32.20 2.65
C LEU A 407 1.38 -32.50 2.95
N ASP A 408 1.06 -32.75 4.21
CA ASP A 408 -0.31 -33.12 4.60
C ASP A 408 -1.31 -31.98 4.36
N GLU A 409 -0.92 -30.73 4.64
CA GLU A 409 -1.75 -29.56 4.33
C GLU A 409 -1.96 -29.41 2.82
N LEU A 410 -0.88 -29.54 2.04
CA LEU A 410 -0.95 -29.45 0.57
C LEU A 410 -1.88 -30.53 -0.01
N ARG A 411 -1.74 -31.78 0.42
CA ARG A 411 -2.60 -32.89 -0.05
C ARG A 411 -4.06 -32.68 0.34
N ARG A 412 -4.33 -32.18 1.54
CA ARG A 412 -5.70 -31.85 1.95
C ARG A 412 -6.29 -30.73 1.07
N ALA A 413 -5.52 -29.70 0.75
CA ALA A 413 -5.98 -28.62 -0.12
C ALA A 413 -6.27 -29.13 -1.55
N ILE A 414 -5.39 -29.97 -2.10
CA ILE A 414 -5.58 -30.61 -3.41
C ILE A 414 -6.81 -31.53 -3.39
N ALA A 415 -7.03 -32.30 -2.34
CA ALA A 415 -8.20 -33.17 -2.22
C ALA A 415 -9.52 -32.37 -2.27
N VAL A 416 -9.60 -31.25 -1.56
CA VAL A 416 -10.77 -30.35 -1.61
C VAL A 416 -10.96 -29.75 -3.01
N LEU A 417 -9.86 -29.39 -3.69
CA LEU A 417 -9.91 -28.90 -5.08
C LEU A 417 -10.46 -30.00 -6.02
N ASP A 418 -10.02 -31.23 -5.86
CA ASP A 418 -10.48 -32.34 -6.68
C ASP A 418 -11.95 -32.68 -6.42
N GLU A 419 -12.42 -32.63 -5.17
CA GLU A 419 -13.85 -32.68 -4.86
C GLU A 419 -14.65 -31.61 -5.61
N CYS A 420 -14.18 -30.37 -5.61
CA CYS A 420 -14.84 -29.28 -6.35
C CYS A 420 -14.86 -29.54 -7.87
N LYS A 421 -13.79 -30.10 -8.45
CA LYS A 421 -13.76 -30.48 -9.87
C LYS A 421 -14.84 -31.55 -10.18
N GLU A 422 -15.02 -32.54 -9.33
CA GLU A 422 -16.05 -33.58 -9.53
C GLU A 422 -17.47 -33.00 -9.35
N GLU A 423 -17.69 -32.11 -8.39
CA GLU A 423 -18.96 -31.39 -8.23
C GLU A 423 -19.35 -30.60 -9.48
N LEU A 424 -18.40 -29.83 -10.05
CA LEU A 424 -18.65 -29.05 -11.28
C LEU A 424 -18.84 -29.94 -12.51
N ARG A 425 -18.07 -31.01 -12.67
CA ARG A 425 -18.24 -32.02 -13.76
C ARG A 425 -19.62 -32.66 -13.70
N SER A 426 -20.06 -33.09 -12.52
CA SER A 426 -21.37 -33.65 -12.29
C SER A 426 -22.50 -32.70 -12.64
N SER A 427 -22.28 -31.39 -12.38
CA SER A 427 -23.21 -30.32 -12.70
C SER A 427 -23.10 -29.82 -14.15
N LYS A 428 -22.18 -30.36 -14.95
CA LYS A 428 -21.87 -29.95 -16.34
C LYS A 428 -21.51 -28.49 -16.47
N ILE A 429 -20.76 -27.97 -15.51
CA ILE A 429 -20.24 -26.60 -15.50
C ILE A 429 -18.86 -26.60 -16.15
N ASP A 430 -18.63 -25.69 -17.09
CA ASP A 430 -17.37 -25.60 -17.82
C ASP A 430 -16.22 -25.15 -16.92
N MET A 431 -15.05 -25.78 -17.08
CA MET A 431 -13.77 -25.43 -16.46
C MET A 431 -12.62 -25.90 -17.36
N ALA A 432 -11.40 -25.46 -17.08
CA ALA A 432 -10.22 -25.95 -17.79
C ALA A 432 -10.06 -27.49 -17.61
N GLU A 433 -9.71 -28.18 -18.69
CA GLU A 433 -9.37 -29.62 -18.60
C GLU A 433 -8.15 -29.86 -17.70
N ARG A 434 -7.16 -28.98 -17.82
CA ARG A 434 -5.96 -28.96 -16.98
C ARG A 434 -5.82 -27.59 -16.32
N LEU A 435 -5.80 -27.57 -15.00
CA LEU A 435 -5.51 -26.40 -14.17
C LEU A 435 -4.16 -26.63 -13.48
N GLU A 436 -3.19 -25.73 -13.72
CA GLU A 436 -1.93 -25.79 -13.00
C GLU A 436 -2.13 -25.37 -11.54
N VAL A 437 -1.58 -26.17 -10.63
CA VAL A 437 -1.66 -25.98 -9.18
C VAL A 437 -0.27 -25.72 -8.63
N GLY A 438 -0.08 -24.63 -7.91
CA GLY A 438 1.17 -24.28 -7.24
C GLY A 438 1.04 -24.15 -5.74
N ALA A 439 2.17 -24.24 -5.07
CA ALA A 439 2.31 -23.93 -3.65
C ALA A 439 3.14 -22.66 -3.45
N MET A 440 2.64 -21.77 -2.59
CA MET A 440 3.46 -20.66 -2.11
C MET A 440 4.38 -21.16 -1.01
N ILE A 441 5.68 -21.00 -1.22
CA ILE A 441 6.71 -21.38 -0.25
C ILE A 441 7.11 -20.12 0.51
N GLU A 442 6.55 -19.97 1.68
CA GLU A 442 6.73 -18.79 2.53
C GLU A 442 6.91 -19.14 4.02
N ILE A 443 6.86 -20.44 4.33
CA ILE A 443 7.16 -20.96 5.67
C ILE A 443 8.50 -21.71 5.59
N PRO A 444 9.43 -21.49 6.54
CA PRO A 444 10.75 -22.15 6.52
C PRO A 444 10.68 -23.66 6.47
N SER A 445 9.69 -24.30 7.11
CA SER A 445 9.50 -25.75 7.03
C SER A 445 9.20 -26.22 5.61
N ALA A 446 8.36 -25.50 4.87
CA ALA A 446 8.07 -25.80 3.47
C ALA A 446 9.31 -25.59 2.58
N ALA A 447 10.10 -24.56 2.84
CA ALA A 447 11.35 -24.32 2.13
C ALA A 447 12.36 -25.46 2.31
N ILE A 448 12.54 -25.94 3.55
CA ILE A 448 13.40 -27.08 3.88
C ILE A 448 12.88 -28.37 3.24
N CYS A 449 11.55 -28.55 3.19
CA CYS A 449 10.89 -29.73 2.64
C CYS A 449 10.43 -29.55 1.18
N ALA A 450 10.95 -28.55 0.46
CA ALA A 450 10.49 -28.26 -0.90
C ALA A 450 10.60 -29.46 -1.87
N SER A 451 11.61 -30.30 -1.71
CA SER A 451 11.77 -31.53 -2.50
C SER A 451 10.67 -32.58 -2.26
N VAL A 452 9.98 -32.51 -1.11
CA VAL A 452 8.84 -33.40 -0.79
C VAL A 452 7.54 -32.82 -1.34
N LEU A 453 7.43 -31.49 -1.44
CA LEU A 453 6.26 -30.78 -1.95
C LEU A 453 6.24 -30.74 -3.49
N ALA A 454 7.41 -30.58 -4.11
CA ALA A 454 7.55 -30.41 -5.57
C ALA A 454 6.84 -31.49 -6.42
N PRO A 455 6.85 -32.79 -6.06
CA PRO A 455 6.14 -33.81 -6.85
C PRO A 455 4.62 -33.65 -6.88
N GLU A 456 4.03 -32.90 -5.99
CA GLU A 456 2.57 -32.76 -5.83
C GLU A 456 1.98 -31.53 -6.54
N VAL A 457 2.83 -30.70 -7.14
CA VAL A 457 2.43 -29.41 -7.75
C VAL A 457 3.03 -29.22 -9.13
N ASP A 458 2.50 -28.25 -9.88
CA ASP A 458 3.02 -27.88 -11.20
C ASP A 458 4.05 -26.74 -11.12
N PHE A 459 4.10 -25.98 -10.04
CA PHE A 459 5.07 -24.89 -9.82
C PHE A 459 5.23 -24.54 -8.33
N LEU A 460 6.33 -23.86 -8.02
CA LEU A 460 6.56 -23.24 -6.72
C LEU A 460 6.68 -21.73 -6.89
N SER A 461 6.04 -20.97 -6.00
CA SER A 461 6.18 -19.51 -5.93
C SER A 461 6.63 -19.08 -4.53
N ILE A 462 7.65 -18.25 -4.45
CA ILE A 462 8.26 -17.88 -3.17
C ILE A 462 7.65 -16.59 -2.66
N GLY A 463 6.92 -16.66 -1.53
CA GLY A 463 6.43 -15.51 -0.78
C GLY A 463 7.53 -14.96 0.13
N THR A 464 8.48 -14.20 -0.45
CA THR A 464 9.67 -13.76 0.30
C THR A 464 9.34 -12.89 1.50
N ASN A 465 8.23 -12.15 1.47
CA ASN A 465 7.85 -11.29 2.59
C ASN A 465 7.64 -12.09 3.89
N ASP A 466 6.84 -13.13 3.82
CA ASP A 466 6.54 -13.99 4.98
C ASP A 466 7.70 -14.96 5.24
N LEU A 467 8.36 -15.47 4.19
CA LEU A 467 9.53 -16.34 4.37
C LEU A 467 10.64 -15.68 5.17
N ILE A 468 10.97 -14.42 4.88
CA ILE A 468 11.98 -13.66 5.62
C ILE A 468 11.51 -13.40 7.05
N GLN A 469 10.27 -12.94 7.22
CA GLN A 469 9.67 -12.67 8.51
C GLN A 469 9.74 -13.89 9.44
N TYR A 470 9.36 -15.06 8.95
CA TYR A 470 9.37 -16.31 9.74
C TYR A 470 10.79 -16.88 9.91
N ALA A 471 11.65 -16.76 8.90
CA ALA A 471 13.03 -17.24 9.01
C ALA A 471 13.86 -16.46 10.03
N LEU A 472 13.61 -15.15 10.15
CA LEU A 472 14.34 -14.27 11.07
C LEU A 472 13.54 -14.00 12.36
N ALA A 473 12.29 -14.47 12.48
CA ALA A 473 11.38 -14.20 13.59
C ALA A 473 11.21 -12.69 13.84
N VAL A 474 11.03 -11.91 12.76
CA VAL A 474 10.93 -10.46 12.79
C VAL A 474 9.59 -10.05 12.20
N ASP A 475 8.80 -9.31 12.95
CA ASP A 475 7.60 -8.66 12.44
C ASP A 475 8.00 -7.39 11.65
N ARG A 476 7.84 -7.44 10.32
CA ARG A 476 8.22 -6.34 9.39
C ARG A 476 7.42 -5.05 9.57
N VAL A 477 6.24 -5.13 10.22
CA VAL A 477 5.41 -3.94 10.48
C VAL A 477 5.70 -3.32 11.85
N ASN A 478 6.47 -3.98 12.70
CA ASN A 478 6.89 -3.43 13.98
C ASN A 478 8.10 -2.50 13.79
N GLU A 479 7.86 -1.19 13.87
CA GLU A 479 8.87 -0.14 13.64
C GLU A 479 10.14 -0.31 14.48
N LYS A 480 10.05 -0.90 15.67
CA LYS A 480 11.20 -1.08 16.58
C LYS A 480 12.17 -2.13 16.09
N ILE A 481 11.70 -3.14 15.37
CA ILE A 481 12.50 -4.30 14.94
C ILE A 481 12.54 -4.50 13.42
N ALA A 482 11.80 -3.71 12.65
CA ALA A 482 11.74 -3.82 11.19
C ALA A 482 13.13 -3.71 10.53
N HIS A 483 14.09 -3.05 11.17
CA HIS A 483 15.48 -2.98 10.70
C HIS A 483 16.21 -4.33 10.70
N LEU A 484 15.69 -5.34 11.40
CA LEU A 484 16.20 -6.72 11.41
C LEU A 484 15.64 -7.57 10.27
N TYR A 485 14.68 -7.03 9.51
CA TYR A 485 14.13 -7.68 8.32
C TYR A 485 15.12 -7.50 7.15
N GLU A 486 15.97 -8.49 6.94
CA GLU A 486 17.08 -8.44 5.99
C GLU A 486 16.91 -9.46 4.86
N PRO A 487 16.48 -9.03 3.65
CA PRO A 487 16.28 -9.93 2.50
C PRO A 487 17.54 -10.67 2.06
N THR A 488 18.70 -10.08 2.27
CA THR A 488 20.02 -10.66 1.91
C THR A 488 20.65 -11.48 3.04
N HIS A 489 19.90 -11.77 4.11
CA HIS A 489 20.42 -12.59 5.20
C HIS A 489 20.87 -13.98 4.69
N PRO A 490 22.04 -14.50 5.11
CA PRO A 490 22.58 -15.78 4.62
C PRO A 490 21.62 -16.96 4.77
N ALA A 491 20.77 -16.98 5.81
CA ALA A 491 19.75 -18.01 5.99
C ALA A 491 18.67 -17.93 4.89
N VAL A 492 18.26 -16.72 4.53
CA VAL A 492 17.25 -16.49 3.47
C VAL A 492 17.79 -17.00 2.13
N LEU A 493 19.03 -16.67 1.77
CA LEU A 493 19.66 -17.14 0.53
C LEU A 493 19.70 -18.66 0.45
N ARG A 494 20.01 -19.33 1.56
CA ARG A 494 20.03 -20.79 1.62
C ARG A 494 18.65 -21.38 1.41
N LEU A 495 17.60 -20.80 2.02
CA LEU A 495 16.22 -21.24 1.80
C LEU A 495 15.79 -21.05 0.34
N LEU A 496 16.06 -19.89 -0.26
CA LEU A 496 15.77 -19.62 -1.67
C LEU A 496 16.45 -20.64 -2.59
N LYS A 497 17.74 -20.93 -2.33
CA LYS A 497 18.49 -21.93 -3.10
C LYS A 497 17.90 -23.33 -2.96
N MET A 498 17.52 -23.75 -1.76
CA MET A 498 16.91 -25.04 -1.52
C MET A 498 15.59 -25.20 -2.29
N ILE A 499 14.78 -24.15 -2.31
CA ILE A 499 13.50 -24.16 -3.05
C ILE A 499 13.74 -24.27 -4.56
N ALA A 500 14.67 -23.46 -5.11
CA ALA A 500 14.98 -23.46 -6.52
C ALA A 500 15.54 -24.82 -6.98
N ASP A 501 16.48 -25.37 -6.22
CA ASP A 501 17.05 -26.70 -6.52
C ASP A 501 16.00 -27.81 -6.48
N ALA A 502 15.10 -27.76 -5.50
CA ALA A 502 14.01 -28.73 -5.38
C ALA A 502 13.03 -28.63 -6.56
N ALA A 503 12.64 -27.41 -6.97
CA ALA A 503 11.78 -27.20 -8.13
C ALA A 503 12.43 -27.76 -9.41
N HIS A 504 13.65 -27.38 -9.70
CA HIS A 504 14.35 -27.79 -10.91
C HIS A 504 14.66 -29.28 -10.95
N ALA A 505 14.92 -29.93 -9.82
CA ALA A 505 15.10 -31.38 -9.74
C ALA A 505 13.84 -32.15 -10.16
N HIS A 506 12.67 -31.51 -10.06
CA HIS A 506 11.37 -32.07 -10.48
C HIS A 506 10.84 -31.47 -11.79
N ASN A 507 11.67 -30.70 -12.53
CA ASN A 507 11.31 -29.99 -13.76
C ASN A 507 10.15 -28.99 -13.58
N LEU A 508 10.02 -28.41 -12.40
CA LEU A 508 9.08 -27.33 -12.14
C LEU A 508 9.78 -25.98 -12.35
N TRP A 509 9.01 -25.00 -12.75
CA TRP A 509 9.46 -23.62 -12.69
C TRP A 509 9.26 -23.03 -11.28
N VAL A 510 10.10 -22.08 -10.92
CA VAL A 510 10.05 -21.39 -9.62
C VAL A 510 10.02 -19.88 -9.80
N GLY A 511 9.02 -19.24 -9.18
CA GLY A 511 8.85 -17.79 -9.18
C GLY A 511 9.09 -17.17 -7.81
N VAL A 512 9.27 -15.84 -7.80
CA VAL A 512 9.28 -15.00 -6.60
C VAL A 512 8.18 -13.95 -6.73
N CYS A 513 7.28 -13.85 -5.75
CA CYS A 513 6.17 -12.90 -5.76
C CYS A 513 6.18 -11.92 -4.55
N GLY A 514 7.20 -11.99 -3.69
CA GLY A 514 7.41 -11.00 -2.63
C GLY A 514 8.13 -9.75 -3.13
N GLU A 515 8.38 -8.81 -2.22
CA GLU A 515 8.99 -7.51 -2.53
C GLU A 515 10.41 -7.61 -3.13
N MET A 516 11.15 -8.68 -2.81
CA MET A 516 12.46 -8.94 -3.41
C MET A 516 12.44 -8.98 -4.95
N ALA A 517 11.32 -9.45 -5.56
CA ALA A 517 11.19 -9.53 -7.02
C ALA A 517 11.22 -8.15 -7.71
N GLY A 518 10.79 -7.11 -7.02
CA GLY A 518 10.78 -5.73 -7.50
C GLY A 518 12.04 -4.93 -7.17
N ASP A 519 12.90 -5.45 -6.30
CA ASP A 519 14.15 -4.79 -5.91
C ASP A 519 15.25 -5.06 -6.96
N ILE A 520 15.55 -4.04 -7.76
CA ILE A 520 16.53 -4.16 -8.84
C ILE A 520 17.95 -4.46 -8.32
N ALA A 521 18.28 -4.13 -7.07
CA ALA A 521 19.57 -4.51 -6.47
C ALA A 521 19.68 -6.04 -6.28
N LEU A 522 18.55 -6.73 -6.11
CA LEU A 522 18.49 -8.16 -5.84
C LEU A 522 18.23 -9.00 -7.09
N VAL A 523 17.88 -8.40 -8.24
CA VAL A 523 17.66 -9.14 -9.50
C VAL A 523 18.83 -10.05 -9.85
N PRO A 524 20.12 -9.60 -9.79
CA PRO A 524 21.23 -10.49 -10.13
C PRO A 524 21.31 -11.73 -9.23
N LEU A 525 21.00 -11.54 -7.94
CA LEU A 525 20.98 -12.61 -6.96
C LEU A 525 19.87 -13.63 -7.27
N LEU A 526 18.66 -13.16 -7.54
CA LEU A 526 17.52 -14.03 -7.86
C LEU A 526 17.75 -14.83 -9.15
N LEU A 527 18.29 -14.19 -10.20
CA LEU A 527 18.64 -14.89 -11.44
C LEU A 527 19.74 -15.92 -11.22
N GLY A 528 20.76 -15.61 -10.43
CA GLY A 528 21.85 -16.53 -10.10
C GLY A 528 21.39 -17.72 -9.27
N LEU A 529 20.40 -17.53 -8.39
CA LEU A 529 19.75 -18.60 -7.62
C LEU A 529 18.88 -19.49 -8.50
N GLY A 530 18.53 -19.06 -9.72
CA GLY A 530 17.79 -19.84 -10.69
C GLY A 530 16.30 -19.56 -10.76
N MET A 531 15.84 -18.38 -10.33
CA MET A 531 14.42 -18.02 -10.46
C MET A 531 14.02 -17.88 -11.92
N ASP A 532 12.86 -18.42 -12.29
CA ASP A 532 12.30 -18.44 -13.64
C ASP A 532 11.30 -17.30 -13.85
N GLU A 533 10.62 -16.87 -12.76
CA GLU A 533 9.64 -15.78 -12.75
C GLU A 533 9.93 -14.78 -11.63
N LEU A 534 9.77 -13.50 -11.95
CA LEU A 534 9.78 -12.41 -10.97
C LEU A 534 8.46 -11.65 -11.07
N SER A 535 7.63 -11.73 -10.04
CA SER A 535 6.34 -11.04 -9.95
C SER A 535 6.41 -9.89 -8.95
N ALA A 536 6.26 -8.66 -9.43
CA ALA A 536 6.43 -7.43 -8.66
C ALA A 536 5.23 -6.50 -8.81
N ALA A 537 5.22 -5.37 -8.09
CA ALA A 537 4.25 -4.31 -8.37
C ALA A 537 4.40 -3.85 -9.84
N ALA A 538 3.30 -3.70 -10.56
CA ALA A 538 3.31 -3.45 -12.00
C ALA A 538 4.23 -2.29 -12.42
N ILE A 539 4.27 -1.22 -11.63
CA ILE A 539 5.12 -0.04 -11.90
C ILE A 539 6.62 -0.35 -11.86
N LEU A 540 7.05 -1.42 -11.19
CA LEU A 540 8.45 -1.83 -11.08
C LEU A 540 8.90 -2.72 -12.24
N VAL A 541 7.95 -3.36 -12.96
CA VAL A 541 8.25 -4.30 -14.05
C VAL A 541 9.21 -3.73 -15.10
N PRO A 542 9.08 -2.49 -15.61
CA PRO A 542 10.03 -1.97 -16.60
C PRO A 542 11.45 -1.82 -16.04
N ARG A 543 11.62 -1.51 -14.76
CA ARG A 543 12.95 -1.40 -14.12
C ARG A 543 13.58 -2.78 -13.96
N VAL A 544 12.81 -3.77 -13.52
CA VAL A 544 13.25 -5.17 -13.43
C VAL A 544 13.61 -5.72 -14.81
N LYS A 545 12.77 -5.44 -15.83
CA LYS A 545 13.03 -5.82 -17.22
C LYS A 545 14.38 -5.27 -17.73
N ARG A 546 14.66 -3.99 -17.47
CA ARG A 546 15.94 -3.38 -17.80
C ARG A 546 17.12 -4.04 -17.09
N ALA A 547 16.96 -4.38 -15.81
CA ALA A 547 17.97 -5.11 -15.06
C ALA A 547 18.24 -6.49 -15.67
N VAL A 548 17.20 -7.29 -15.92
CA VAL A 548 17.31 -8.61 -16.58
C VAL A 548 18.04 -8.51 -17.92
N GLN A 549 17.64 -7.58 -18.79
CA GLN A 549 18.26 -7.38 -20.10
C GLN A 549 19.72 -6.92 -20.04
N SER A 550 20.19 -6.45 -18.90
CA SER A 550 21.57 -5.98 -18.72
C SER A 550 22.52 -7.07 -18.20
N LEU A 551 21.97 -8.20 -17.75
CA LEU A 551 22.69 -9.28 -17.07
C LEU A 551 22.89 -10.52 -17.95
N THR A 552 23.82 -11.39 -17.54
CA THR A 552 23.99 -12.75 -18.04
C THR A 552 23.83 -13.74 -16.89
N ILE A 553 23.32 -14.94 -17.17
CA ILE A 553 23.16 -15.97 -16.12
C ILE A 553 24.49 -16.41 -15.52
N PRO A 554 25.59 -16.59 -16.29
CA PRO A 554 26.89 -16.93 -15.71
C PRO A 554 27.38 -15.93 -14.67
N GLU A 555 27.33 -14.60 -14.95
CA GLU A 555 27.78 -13.60 -13.95
C GLU A 555 26.89 -13.56 -12.72
N CYS A 556 25.59 -13.82 -12.87
CA CYS A 556 24.68 -13.92 -11.73
C CYS A 556 24.98 -15.16 -10.86
N ARG A 557 25.35 -16.30 -11.47
CA ARG A 557 25.78 -17.50 -10.74
C ARG A 557 27.09 -17.28 -10.00
N GLU A 558 28.06 -16.62 -10.63
CA GLU A 558 29.32 -16.24 -9.99
C GLU A 558 29.06 -15.37 -8.75
N LEU A 559 28.17 -14.37 -8.87
CA LEU A 559 27.72 -13.57 -7.72
C LEU A 559 27.18 -14.45 -6.60
N VAL A 560 26.30 -15.40 -6.90
CA VAL A 560 25.73 -16.32 -5.90
C VAL A 560 26.83 -17.15 -5.22
N GLU A 561 27.78 -17.70 -5.98
CA GLU A 561 28.91 -18.46 -5.42
C GLU A 561 29.77 -17.61 -4.46
N GLU A 562 29.93 -16.32 -4.76
CA GLU A 562 30.62 -15.37 -3.88
C GLU A 562 29.80 -15.07 -2.64
N THR A 563 28.50 -14.78 -2.77
CA THR A 563 27.62 -14.41 -1.66
C THR A 563 27.44 -15.56 -0.65
N PHE A 564 27.52 -16.80 -1.08
CA PHE A 564 27.50 -17.96 -0.16
C PHE A 564 28.76 -18.10 0.73
N LYS A 565 29.81 -17.33 0.45
CA LYS A 565 31.04 -17.26 1.25
C LYS A 565 31.02 -16.10 2.25
N LEU A 566 30.02 -15.22 2.17
CA LEU A 566 29.86 -14.06 3.03
C LEU A 566 28.99 -14.41 4.24
N ASP A 567 29.24 -13.71 5.34
CA ASP A 567 28.64 -14.04 6.64
C ASP A 567 27.49 -13.09 7.04
N THR A 568 27.41 -11.89 6.43
CA THR A 568 26.44 -10.86 6.82
C THR A 568 25.54 -10.41 5.65
N ALA A 569 24.32 -9.99 5.98
CA ALA A 569 23.38 -9.45 5.01
C ALA A 569 23.93 -8.20 4.30
N SER A 570 24.62 -7.33 5.02
CA SER A 570 25.19 -6.09 4.48
C SER A 570 26.31 -6.36 3.45
N GLU A 571 27.19 -7.33 3.71
CA GLU A 571 28.23 -7.72 2.74
C GLU A 571 27.62 -8.29 1.46
N ILE A 572 26.58 -9.12 1.58
CA ILE A 572 25.87 -9.71 0.47
C ILE A 572 25.18 -8.61 -0.36
N LEU A 573 24.48 -7.69 0.31
CA LEU A 573 23.82 -6.57 -0.36
C LEU A 573 24.83 -5.68 -1.10
N ALA A 574 25.95 -5.36 -0.45
CA ALA A 574 27.01 -4.57 -1.08
C ALA A 574 27.50 -5.23 -2.36
N ARG A 575 27.69 -6.55 -2.35
CA ARG A 575 28.12 -7.31 -3.51
C ARG A 575 27.09 -7.34 -4.64
N CYS A 576 25.79 -7.43 -4.29
CA CYS A 576 24.69 -7.31 -5.25
C CYS A 576 24.67 -5.91 -5.90
N LEU A 577 24.82 -4.85 -5.09
CA LEU A 577 24.84 -3.46 -5.55
C LEU A 577 26.04 -3.19 -6.48
N GLU A 578 27.22 -3.73 -6.20
CA GLU A 578 28.38 -3.59 -7.08
C GLU A 578 28.13 -4.13 -8.49
N LEU A 579 27.51 -5.30 -8.62
CA LEU A 579 27.17 -5.86 -9.93
C LEU A 579 26.07 -5.06 -10.60
N ALA A 580 25.04 -4.66 -9.83
CA ALA A 580 23.94 -3.86 -10.34
C ALA A 580 24.43 -2.49 -10.85
N ASP A 581 25.25 -1.78 -10.09
CA ASP A 581 25.83 -0.51 -10.49
C ASP A 581 26.67 -0.63 -11.77
N LYS A 582 27.49 -1.66 -11.85
CA LYS A 582 28.29 -1.95 -13.05
C LYS A 582 27.45 -2.16 -14.31
N ARG A 583 26.24 -2.70 -14.20
CA ARG A 583 25.40 -3.12 -15.32
C ARG A 583 24.28 -2.14 -15.66
N TYR A 584 23.70 -1.52 -14.67
CA TYR A 584 22.55 -0.60 -14.80
C TYR A 584 22.51 0.44 -13.66
N GLY A 585 23.68 0.98 -13.30
CA GLY A 585 23.79 1.99 -12.24
C GLY A 585 22.92 3.24 -12.45
N ASP A 586 22.56 3.54 -13.72
CA ASP A 586 21.62 4.60 -14.05
C ASP A 586 20.20 4.40 -13.48
N LEU A 587 19.85 3.18 -13.06
CA LEU A 587 18.59 2.85 -12.41
C LEU A 587 18.64 2.91 -10.87
N LEU A 588 19.82 2.85 -10.28
CA LEU A 588 20.02 2.79 -8.82
C LEU A 588 20.04 4.17 -8.16
N GLY A 589 20.19 5.26 -8.96
CA GLY A 589 20.33 6.64 -8.50
C GLY A 589 19.07 7.49 -8.63
#